data_614c36909a11b5843244d3404468850a
#
_entry.id   614c36909a11b5843244d3404468850a
#
_cell.length_a   1.000
_cell.length_b   1.000
_cell.length_c   1.000
_cell.angle_alpha   90.00
_cell.angle_beta   90.00
_cell.angle_gamma   90.00
#
_symmetry.space_group_name_H-M   'P 1'
#
loop_
_entity.id
_entity.type
_entity.pdbx_description
1 polymer ?
#
loop_
_entity_poly.entity_id
_entity_poly.type
_entity_poly.pdbx_seq_one_letter_code
_entity_poly.pdbx_strand_id
1 'polypeptide(L)' 'MKKAFTVIIERDPESGWLVGEVVELPGCYSQAPDLPTLEAHMKEAITVYLQATVLEEPLSSFAGTWQVGVTA' A
#
# COMPACT_ATOMS: atom_id res chain seq x y z
N MET A 1 -3.54 11.32 16.43
CA MET A 1 -2.34 11.84 15.78
C MET A 1 -2.38 11.54 14.29
N LYS A 2 -2.07 12.51 13.48
CA LYS A 2 -2.12 12.38 12.04
C LYS A 2 -0.80 11.84 11.52
N LYS A 3 -0.86 10.79 10.72
CA LYS A 3 0.32 10.24 10.07
C LYS A 3 0.27 10.54 8.59
N ALA A 4 1.42 10.82 8.01
CA ALA A 4 1.55 11.02 6.58
C ALA A 4 2.20 9.79 5.97
N PHE A 5 1.68 9.37 4.82
CA PHE A 5 2.23 8.24 4.08
C PHE A 5 2.68 8.70 2.71
N THR A 6 3.74 8.10 2.24
CA THR A 6 4.29 8.42 0.93
C THR A 6 3.72 7.45 -0.09
N VAL A 7 3.13 8.01 -1.14
CA VAL A 7 2.53 7.20 -2.20
C VAL A 7 3.31 7.43 -3.48
N ILE A 8 3.79 6.36 -4.08
CA ILE A 8 4.41 6.39 -5.39
C ILE A 8 3.30 6.21 -6.42
N ILE A 9 3.21 7.15 -7.35
CA ILE A 9 2.15 7.14 -8.35
C ILE A 9 2.75 6.87 -9.72
N GLU A 10 2.22 5.85 -10.41
CA GLU A 10 2.65 5.52 -11.76
C GLU A 10 1.42 5.42 -12.64
N ARG A 11 1.62 5.64 -13.95
CA ARG A 11 0.53 5.51 -14.91
C ARG A 11 0.71 4.22 -15.69
N ASP A 12 -0.37 3.43 -15.71
CA ASP A 12 -0.38 2.22 -16.51
C ASP A 12 -0.44 2.62 -17.99
N PRO A 13 0.54 2.20 -18.80
CA PRO A 13 0.56 2.60 -20.20
C PRO A 13 -0.56 2.02 -21.04
N GLU A 14 -1.15 0.92 -20.62
CA GLU A 14 -2.23 0.30 -21.39
C GLU A 14 -3.57 0.94 -21.09
N SER A 15 -3.92 1.09 -19.83
CA SER A 15 -5.22 1.61 -19.44
C SER A 15 -5.22 3.13 -19.27
N GLY A 16 -4.07 3.72 -19.01
CA GLY A 16 -3.98 5.13 -18.68
C GLY A 16 -4.36 5.43 -17.23
N TRP A 17 -4.69 4.42 -16.46
CA TRP A 17 -5.05 4.60 -15.07
C TRP A 17 -3.81 4.85 -14.22
N LEU A 18 -4.04 5.52 -13.10
CA LEU A 18 -2.98 5.77 -12.14
C LEU A 18 -2.97 4.66 -11.10
N VAL A 19 -1.78 4.22 -10.74
CA VAL A 19 -1.59 3.21 -9.71
C VAL A 19 -0.78 3.86 -8.60
N GLY A 20 -1.26 3.76 -7.37
CA GLY A 20 -0.56 4.28 -6.22
C GLY A 20 -0.16 3.17 -5.28
N GLU A 21 1.06 3.24 -4.77
CA GLU A 21 1.56 2.27 -3.81
C GLU A 21 2.14 3.01 -2.61
N VAL A 22 1.79 2.57 -1.41
CA VAL A 22 2.26 3.20 -0.17
C VAL A 22 3.62 2.63 0.20
N VAL A 23 4.62 3.51 0.27
CA VAL A 23 5.99 3.10 0.56
C VAL A 23 6.11 2.45 1.92
N GLU A 24 5.44 3.01 2.91
CA GLU A 24 5.54 2.56 4.30
C GLU A 24 4.72 1.30 4.59
N LEU A 25 3.81 0.94 3.69
CA LEU A 25 2.90 -0.18 3.92
C LEU A 25 2.99 -1.14 2.72
N PRO A 26 3.92 -2.11 2.77
CA PRO A 26 4.10 -3.03 1.65
C PRO A 26 2.81 -3.77 1.30
N GLY A 27 2.49 -3.82 0.02
CA GLY A 27 1.27 -4.46 -0.45
C GLY A 27 0.04 -3.58 -0.42
N CYS A 28 0.15 -2.36 0.10
CA CYS A 28 -0.96 -1.44 0.11
C CYS A 28 -0.93 -0.58 -1.15
N TYR A 29 -1.85 -0.85 -2.06
CA TYR A 29 -1.90 -0.11 -3.32
C TYR A 29 -3.34 -0.01 -3.81
N SER A 30 -3.56 0.90 -4.74
CA SER A 30 -4.86 1.04 -5.38
C SER A 30 -4.67 1.68 -6.75
N GLN A 31 -5.74 1.78 -7.50
CA GLN A 31 -5.70 2.37 -8.83
C GLN A 31 -6.98 3.13 -9.10
N ALA A 32 -6.89 4.10 -9.99
CA ALA A 32 -8.04 4.93 -10.33
C ALA A 32 -7.77 5.66 -11.65
N PRO A 33 -8.82 6.10 -12.34
CA PRO A 33 -8.65 6.79 -13.63
C PRO A 33 -8.07 8.18 -13.50
N ASP A 34 -8.18 8.81 -12.33
CA ASP A 34 -7.69 10.16 -12.12
C ASP A 34 -7.17 10.33 -10.71
N LEU A 35 -6.47 11.44 -10.49
CA LEU A 35 -5.79 11.67 -9.22
C LEU A 35 -6.75 11.85 -8.03
N PRO A 36 -7.81 12.65 -8.13
CA PRO A 36 -8.73 12.79 -6.99
C PRO A 36 -9.37 11.46 -6.56
N THR A 37 -9.72 10.63 -7.54
CA THR A 37 -10.29 9.32 -7.25
C THR A 37 -9.25 8.40 -6.62
N LEU A 38 -8.00 8.48 -7.12
CA LEU A 38 -6.92 7.69 -6.54
C LEU A 38 -6.69 8.09 -5.08
N GLU A 39 -6.71 9.38 -4.79
CA GLU A 39 -6.53 9.84 -3.42
C GLU A 39 -7.58 9.27 -2.49
N ALA A 40 -8.84 9.26 -2.92
CA ALA A 40 -9.92 8.70 -2.11
C ALA A 40 -9.72 7.20 -1.90
N HIS A 41 -9.34 6.49 -2.96
CA HIS A 41 -9.09 5.05 -2.87
C HIS A 41 -7.91 4.74 -1.98
N MET A 42 -6.85 5.57 -2.03
CA MET A 42 -5.68 5.35 -1.20
C MET A 42 -5.98 5.54 0.28
N LYS A 43 -6.80 6.55 0.61
CA LYS A 43 -7.19 6.75 2.00
C LYS A 43 -7.94 5.54 2.53
N GLU A 44 -8.84 5.00 1.73
CA GLU A 44 -9.59 3.81 2.11
C GLU A 44 -8.69 2.60 2.24
N ALA A 45 -7.79 2.41 1.27
CA ALA A 45 -6.87 1.27 1.29
C ALA A 45 -5.96 1.32 2.51
N ILE A 46 -5.45 2.49 2.86
CA ILE A 46 -4.60 2.64 4.03
C ILE A 46 -5.39 2.34 5.30
N THR A 47 -6.61 2.84 5.39
CA THR A 47 -7.45 2.60 6.55
C THR A 47 -7.71 1.11 6.76
N VAL A 48 -8.05 0.42 5.68
CA VAL A 48 -8.31 -1.02 5.74
C VAL A 48 -7.04 -1.78 6.11
N TYR A 49 -5.92 -1.40 5.53
CA TYR A 49 -4.64 -2.03 5.81
C TYR A 49 -4.28 -1.92 7.30
N LEU A 50 -4.44 -0.72 7.85
CA LEU A 50 -4.11 -0.50 9.26
C LEU A 50 -5.06 -1.24 10.19
N GLN A 51 -6.34 -1.32 9.83
CA GLN A 51 -7.30 -2.07 10.61
C GLN A 51 -6.98 -3.56 10.61
N ALA A 52 -6.63 -4.09 9.44
CA ALA A 52 -6.28 -5.51 9.34
C ALA A 52 -5.03 -5.82 10.15
N THR A 53 -4.04 -4.93 10.11
CA THR A 53 -2.81 -5.12 10.87
C THR A 53 -3.10 -5.15 12.37
N VAL A 54 -3.96 -4.24 12.83
CA VAL A 54 -4.33 -4.20 14.25
C VAL A 54 -5.07 -5.47 14.66
N LEU A 55 -5.97 -5.94 13.81
CA LEU A 55 -6.74 -7.14 14.12
C LEU A 55 -5.87 -8.39 14.15
N GLU A 56 -4.80 -8.41 13.36
CA GLU A 56 -3.92 -9.56 13.29
C GLU A 56 -2.81 -9.54 14.33
N GLU A 57 -2.61 -8.42 14.99
CA GLU A 57 -1.51 -8.28 15.93
C GLU A 57 -1.47 -9.35 17.01
N PRO A 58 -2.60 -9.71 17.64
CA PRO A 58 -2.56 -10.74 18.67
C PRO A 58 -2.15 -12.12 18.16
N LEU A 59 -2.31 -12.36 16.86
CA LEU A 59 -2.03 -13.65 16.27
C LEU A 59 -0.65 -13.74 15.62
N SER A 60 0.00 -12.60 15.42
CA SER A 60 1.29 -12.61 14.79
C SER A 60 2.18 -11.56 15.43
N SER A 61 3.44 -11.87 15.59
CA SER A 61 4.41 -10.94 16.12
C SER A 61 5.62 -10.95 15.21
N PHE A 62 6.36 -9.85 15.25
CA PHE A 62 7.55 -9.75 14.44
C PHE A 62 8.59 -10.76 14.91
N ALA A 63 9.00 -11.63 14.00
CA ALA A 63 9.97 -12.66 14.32
C ALA A 63 11.36 -12.37 13.75
N GLY A 64 11.45 -11.44 12.81
CA GLY A 64 12.71 -11.10 12.22
C GLY A 64 12.60 -10.97 10.72
N THR A 65 13.71 -10.64 10.11
CA THR A 65 13.79 -10.54 8.66
C THR A 65 14.96 -11.37 8.17
N TRP A 66 14.86 -11.83 6.94
CA TRP A 66 15.99 -12.47 6.30
C TRP A 66 16.00 -12.06 4.85
N GLN A 67 17.14 -12.23 4.23
CA GLN A 67 17.28 -11.96 2.81
C GLN A 67 17.45 -13.27 2.08
N VAL A 68 16.65 -13.46 1.02
CA VAL A 68 16.71 -14.66 0.22
C VAL A 68 17.21 -14.28 -1.17
N GLY A 69 18.36 -14.79 -1.54
CA GLY A 69 18.90 -14.54 -2.85
C GLY A 69 18.32 -15.51 -3.86
N VAL A 70 17.91 -14.96 -5.00
CA VAL A 70 17.39 -15.78 -6.09
C VAL A 70 18.15 -15.44 -7.35
N THR A 71 18.67 -16.45 -8.00
CA THR A 71 19.35 -16.27 -9.27
C THR A 71 18.33 -16.36 -10.39
N ALA A 72 18.23 -15.30 -11.15
CA ALA A 72 17.26 -15.24 -12.24
C ALA A 72 17.91 -15.63 -13.56
#